data_f797eafa3d7114b5d90f22e9ff183fb4
#
_entry.id   f797eafa3d7114b5d90f22e9ff183fb4
#
_cell.length_a   1.000
_cell.length_b   1.000
_cell.length_c   1.000
_cell.angle_alpha   90.00
_cell.angle_beta   90.00
_cell.angle_gamma   90.00
#
_symmetry.space_group_name_H-M   'P 1'
#
loop_
_entity.id
_entity.type
_entity.pdbx_description
1 polymer ?
#
loop_
_entity_poly.entity_id
_entity_poly.type
_entity_poly.pdbx_seq_one_letter_code
_entity_poly.pdbx_strand_id
1 'polypeptide(L)'
;ILSLSLLRADDWPTYRHDSRRSGVSAGTLDFPLSESWKVEGGHPRQAWGGPAKWDAYSGNSGLQSMRNFDPCFYVTSADGLVYFGSSRDNSVHALDARTGREQWVFFTEAPVRLPPTIHEGIAFAGSDDGYLYALDARSGAWLWKDRGSPEDRRIPSNAGMISLWPVRTAPLVVGETLFFTASLTPWESSFLIAADPM
;
A
#
# COMPACT_ATOMS: atom_id res chain seq x y z
N ILE A 1 -28.52 10.44 -31.84
CA ILE A 1 -28.20 10.21 -30.42
C ILE A 1 -26.71 9.93 -30.37
N LEU A 2 -25.89 10.96 -30.07
CA LEU A 2 -24.46 10.79 -29.82
C LEU A 2 -24.32 10.09 -28.47
N SER A 3 -23.87 8.83 -28.50
CA SER A 3 -23.34 8.17 -27.31
C SER A 3 -22.04 8.90 -26.93
N LEU A 4 -22.07 9.73 -25.90
CA LEU A 4 -20.87 10.10 -25.18
C LEU A 4 -20.34 8.80 -24.53
N SER A 5 -19.40 8.14 -25.17
CA SER A 5 -18.54 7.22 -24.47
C SER A 5 -17.72 8.07 -23.49
N LEU A 6 -18.12 8.09 -22.23
CA LEU A 6 -17.25 8.52 -21.15
C LEU A 6 -16.00 7.64 -21.27
N LEU A 7 -14.88 8.24 -21.71
CA LEU A 7 -13.56 7.65 -21.60
C LEU A 7 -13.35 7.37 -20.11
N ARG A 8 -13.63 6.15 -19.71
CA ARG A 8 -13.29 5.67 -18.37
C ARG A 8 -11.78 5.45 -18.39
N ALA A 9 -11.06 6.18 -17.54
CA ALA A 9 -9.69 5.80 -17.27
C ALA A 9 -9.70 4.33 -16.79
N ASP A 10 -8.76 3.55 -17.29
CA ASP A 10 -8.60 2.16 -16.84
C ASP A 10 -8.34 2.14 -15.34
N ASP A 11 -8.91 1.16 -14.66
CA ASP A 11 -8.56 0.88 -13.27
C ASP A 11 -7.07 0.53 -13.15
N TRP A 12 -6.49 0.86 -12.00
CA TRP A 12 -5.12 0.52 -11.64
C TRP A 12 -5.13 -0.26 -10.32
N PRO A 13 -5.65 -1.51 -10.31
CA PRO A 13 -6.11 -2.19 -9.11
C PRO A 13 -4.98 -2.69 -8.20
N THR A 14 -3.75 -2.71 -8.67
CA THR A 14 -2.60 -3.20 -7.90
C THR A 14 -1.33 -2.40 -8.22
N TYR A 15 -0.31 -2.53 -7.39
CA TYR A 15 0.99 -1.94 -7.64
C TYR A 15 1.51 -2.30 -9.03
N ARG A 16 1.83 -1.28 -9.84
CA ARG A 16 2.23 -1.41 -11.25
C ARG A 16 1.18 -2.07 -12.15
N HIS A 17 -0.09 -1.79 -11.90
CA HIS A 17 -1.26 -2.05 -12.73
C HIS A 17 -1.80 -3.48 -12.69
N ASP A 18 -1.02 -4.49 -12.98
CA ASP A 18 -1.48 -5.87 -13.17
C ASP A 18 -0.64 -6.91 -12.41
N SER A 19 -1.05 -8.17 -12.45
CA SER A 19 -0.34 -9.28 -11.82
C SER A 19 1.08 -9.52 -12.39
N ARG A 20 1.34 -9.06 -13.61
CA ARG A 20 2.67 -9.11 -14.25
C ARG A 20 3.54 -7.93 -13.87
N ARG A 21 2.99 -6.95 -13.12
CA ARG A 21 3.67 -5.71 -12.77
C ARG A 21 4.16 -4.93 -14.00
N SER A 22 3.38 -4.95 -15.06
CA SER A 22 3.76 -4.36 -16.36
C SER A 22 3.92 -2.84 -16.30
N GLY A 23 3.14 -2.16 -15.47
CA GLY A 23 3.08 -0.70 -15.41
C GLY A 23 2.48 -0.08 -16.67
N VAL A 24 1.69 -0.84 -17.42
CA VAL A 24 1.09 -0.45 -18.69
C VAL A 24 -0.42 -0.50 -18.60
N SER A 25 -1.09 0.58 -18.98
CA SER A 25 -2.53 0.67 -19.18
C SER A 25 -2.86 0.70 -20.66
N ALA A 26 -3.99 0.17 -21.05
CA ALA A 26 -4.54 0.32 -22.41
C ALA A 26 -5.20 1.69 -22.60
N GLY A 27 -5.48 2.42 -21.53
CA GLY A 27 -6.07 3.74 -21.57
C GLY A 27 -5.15 4.81 -22.19
N THR A 28 -5.75 5.77 -22.84
CA THR A 28 -5.06 6.94 -23.41
C THR A 28 -5.37 8.17 -22.57
N LEU A 29 -4.37 9.04 -22.42
CA LEU A 29 -4.55 10.34 -21.77
C LEU A 29 -4.60 11.43 -22.82
N ASP A 30 -5.60 12.30 -22.69
CA ASP A 30 -5.67 13.51 -23.50
C ASP A 30 -4.81 14.62 -22.91
N PHE A 31 -4.00 15.27 -23.71
CA PHE A 31 -3.12 16.36 -23.31
C PHE A 31 -3.62 17.72 -23.85
N PRO A 32 -3.42 18.82 -23.09
CA PRO A 32 -2.69 18.93 -21.83
C PRO A 32 -3.52 18.46 -20.62
N LEU A 33 -2.85 17.85 -19.63
CA LEU A 33 -3.46 17.50 -18.36
C LEU A 33 -3.67 18.77 -17.50
N SER A 34 -4.73 18.79 -16.73
CA SER A 34 -5.00 19.81 -15.72
C SER A 34 -5.28 19.15 -14.36
N GLU A 35 -4.89 19.81 -13.26
CA GLU A 35 -5.22 19.35 -11.93
C GLU A 35 -6.73 19.36 -11.72
N SER A 36 -7.30 18.22 -11.35
CA SER A 36 -8.71 18.08 -11.02
C SER A 36 -8.95 18.35 -9.53
N TRP A 37 -8.11 17.80 -8.69
CA TRP A 37 -8.12 17.99 -7.25
C TRP A 37 -6.76 17.63 -6.64
N LYS A 38 -6.54 18.08 -5.43
CA LYS A 38 -5.35 17.77 -4.64
C LYS A 38 -5.76 17.48 -3.20
N VAL A 39 -5.17 16.41 -2.63
CA VAL A 39 -5.27 16.11 -1.21
C VAL A 39 -3.89 16.28 -0.59
N GLU A 40 -3.82 17.11 0.45
CA GLU A 40 -2.58 17.31 1.19
C GLU A 40 -2.46 16.26 2.29
N GLY A 41 -1.58 15.30 2.06
CA GLY A 41 -1.15 14.33 3.06
C GLY A 41 -0.19 14.98 4.06
N GLY A 42 -0.15 14.48 5.29
CA GLY A 42 0.88 14.91 6.22
C GLY A 42 2.23 14.25 5.91
N HIS A 43 3.28 14.70 6.61
CA HIS A 43 4.60 14.10 6.46
C HIS A 43 4.59 12.61 6.85
N PRO A 44 5.10 11.72 5.99
CA PRO A 44 5.25 10.30 6.31
C PRO A 44 6.13 10.11 7.55
N ARG A 45 5.87 9.05 8.30
CA ARG A 45 6.79 8.68 9.38
C ARG A 45 8.04 8.04 8.79
N GLN A 46 9.18 8.46 9.32
CA GLN A 46 10.44 7.80 8.98
C GLN A 46 10.38 6.32 9.41
N ALA A 47 10.84 5.43 8.53
CA ALA A 47 10.89 3.99 8.83
C ALA A 47 11.84 3.67 10.00
N TRP A 48 12.85 4.52 10.22
CA TRP A 48 13.85 4.36 11.28
C TRP A 48 14.00 5.65 12.06
N GLY A 49 13.91 5.58 13.38
CA GLY A 49 14.21 6.71 14.27
C GLY A 49 15.71 6.85 14.50
N GLY A 50 16.19 8.07 14.47
CA GLY A 50 17.59 8.39 14.71
C GLY A 50 18.53 8.10 13.54
N PRO A 51 19.82 8.37 13.66
CA PRO A 51 20.79 8.06 12.61
C PRO A 51 20.84 6.56 12.40
N ALA A 52 20.61 6.12 11.17
CA ALA A 52 20.85 4.74 10.82
C ALA A 52 22.32 4.44 11.05
N LYS A 53 22.64 3.33 11.69
CA LYS A 53 24.04 2.91 11.90
C LYS A 53 24.80 2.72 10.57
N TRP A 54 24.09 2.66 9.48
CA TRP A 54 24.58 2.56 8.11
C TRP A 54 24.94 3.90 7.48
N ASP A 55 24.69 5.02 8.16
CA ASP A 55 25.04 6.36 7.67
C ASP A 55 26.56 6.57 7.52
N ALA A 56 27.36 5.69 8.12
CA ALA A 56 28.80 5.66 7.87
C ALA A 56 29.15 5.39 6.40
N TYR A 57 28.28 4.69 5.68
CA TYR A 57 28.44 4.44 4.24
C TYR A 57 27.78 5.49 3.36
N SER A 58 26.72 6.11 3.82
CA SER A 58 25.98 7.14 3.08
C SER A 58 26.48 8.56 3.39
N GLY A 59 27.02 8.78 4.57
CA GLY A 59 27.47 10.10 5.03
C GLY A 59 28.67 10.65 4.27
N ASN A 60 29.54 9.79 3.75
CA ASN A 60 30.76 10.21 3.06
C ASN A 60 30.55 10.63 1.60
N SER A 61 29.35 10.46 1.05
CA SER A 61 29.10 10.67 -0.39
C SER A 61 27.99 11.68 -0.67
N GLY A 62 27.48 12.38 0.34
CA GLY A 62 26.32 13.26 0.19
C GLY A 62 25.02 12.52 -0.08
N LEU A 63 25.01 11.19 0.00
CA LEU A 63 23.80 10.39 -0.12
C LEU A 63 22.96 10.54 1.15
N GLN A 64 21.69 10.83 0.97
CA GLN A 64 20.76 10.85 2.10
C GLN A 64 20.50 9.44 2.61
N SER A 65 20.43 9.29 3.93
CA SER A 65 20.11 8.04 4.56
C SER A 65 18.75 7.50 4.11
N MET A 66 18.67 6.20 3.88
CA MET A 66 17.44 5.49 3.55
C MET A 66 16.31 5.69 4.58
N ARG A 67 16.64 6.11 5.79
CA ARG A 67 15.66 6.45 6.83
C ARG A 67 14.70 7.58 6.44
N ASN A 68 15.13 8.47 5.54
CA ASN A 68 14.35 9.61 5.10
C ASN A 68 13.38 9.25 3.96
N PHE A 69 13.47 8.02 3.45
CA PHE A 69 12.61 7.53 2.40
C PHE A 69 11.54 6.62 2.99
N ASP A 70 10.31 7.07 2.92
CA ASP A 70 9.15 6.26 3.18
C ASP A 70 8.38 6.11 1.86
N PRO A 71 8.41 4.93 1.22
CA PRO A 71 7.86 4.74 -0.12
C PRO A 71 6.33 4.62 -0.15
N CYS A 72 5.62 5.18 0.80
CA CYS A 72 4.17 5.05 0.94
C CYS A 72 3.33 5.97 0.02
N PHE A 73 3.88 6.44 -1.10
CA PHE A 73 3.20 7.36 -2.02
C PHE A 73 2.65 6.71 -3.28
N TYR A 74 2.47 5.42 -3.28
CA TYR A 74 1.82 4.73 -4.39
C TYR A 74 0.32 4.68 -4.16
N VAL A 75 -0.42 4.81 -5.24
CA VAL A 75 -1.89 4.70 -5.24
C VAL A 75 -2.34 3.56 -6.13
N THR A 76 -3.49 3.01 -5.81
CA THR A 76 -4.25 2.10 -6.68
C THR A 76 -5.64 2.67 -6.90
N SER A 77 -6.29 2.26 -7.97
CA SER A 77 -7.65 2.72 -8.27
C SER A 77 -8.50 1.58 -8.82
N ALA A 78 -9.73 1.53 -8.39
CA ALA A 78 -10.75 0.61 -8.90
C ALA A 78 -12.13 1.16 -8.61
N ASP A 79 -13.07 0.92 -9.53
CA ASP A 79 -14.48 1.24 -9.36
C ASP A 79 -14.78 2.69 -8.94
N GLY A 80 -13.98 3.64 -9.43
CA GLY A 80 -14.14 5.06 -9.16
C GLY A 80 -13.60 5.52 -7.80
N LEU A 81 -12.84 4.69 -7.11
CA LEU A 81 -12.13 5.03 -5.90
C LEU A 81 -10.60 5.01 -6.11
N VAL A 82 -9.89 5.80 -5.36
CA VAL A 82 -8.42 5.82 -5.27
C VAL A 82 -8.02 5.41 -3.87
N TYR A 83 -7.10 4.46 -3.76
CA TYR A 83 -6.67 3.89 -2.49
C TYR A 83 -5.19 4.13 -2.26
N PHE A 84 -4.83 4.35 -1.00
CA PHE A 84 -3.43 4.42 -0.59
C PHE A 84 -3.24 3.98 0.87
N GLY A 85 -2.04 3.50 1.17
CA GLY A 85 -1.60 3.26 2.54
C GLY A 85 -0.93 4.50 3.13
N SER A 86 -1.01 4.64 4.45
CA SER A 86 -0.39 5.73 5.18
C SER A 86 0.45 5.21 6.34
N SER A 87 1.71 5.65 6.37
CA SER A 87 2.60 5.41 7.51
C SER A 87 2.48 6.50 8.57
N ARG A 88 1.81 7.61 8.27
CA ARG A 88 1.64 8.72 9.19
C ARG A 88 0.73 8.36 10.35
N ASP A 89 -0.40 7.76 10.04
CA ASP A 89 -1.50 7.46 10.95
C ASP A 89 -1.87 5.97 10.98
N ASN A 90 -1.06 5.12 10.30
CA ASN A 90 -1.24 3.68 10.27
C ASN A 90 -2.59 3.28 9.66
N SER A 91 -2.88 3.75 8.46
CA SER A 91 -4.21 3.57 7.88
C SER A 91 -4.19 3.22 6.40
N VAL A 92 -5.33 2.76 5.94
CA VAL A 92 -5.72 2.64 4.53
C VAL A 92 -6.82 3.66 4.28
N HIS A 93 -6.67 4.45 3.23
CA HIS A 93 -7.63 5.45 2.80
C HIS A 93 -8.25 5.08 1.47
N ALA A 94 -9.51 5.44 1.27
CA ALA A 94 -10.15 5.47 -0.03
C ALA A 94 -10.79 6.83 -0.29
N LEU A 95 -10.50 7.38 -1.46
CA LEU A 95 -11.02 8.65 -1.92
C LEU A 95 -11.90 8.44 -3.15
N ASP A 96 -12.92 9.25 -3.32
CA ASP A 96 -13.65 9.36 -4.57
C ASP A 96 -12.73 9.90 -5.66
N ALA A 97 -12.55 9.15 -6.73
CA ALA A 97 -11.59 9.44 -7.80
C ALA A 97 -11.92 10.75 -8.54
N ARG A 98 -13.18 11.18 -8.56
CA ARG A 98 -13.62 12.38 -9.24
C ARG A 98 -13.46 13.65 -8.41
N THR A 99 -13.59 13.54 -7.07
CA THR A 99 -13.67 14.70 -6.18
C THR A 99 -12.54 14.82 -5.18
N GLY A 100 -11.75 13.74 -4.98
CA GLY A 100 -10.73 13.64 -3.95
C GLY A 100 -11.28 13.55 -2.51
N ARG A 101 -12.62 13.46 -2.34
CA ARG A 101 -13.23 13.37 -1.02
C ARG A 101 -13.00 11.98 -0.43
N GLU A 102 -12.59 11.95 0.85
CA GLU A 102 -12.46 10.70 1.58
C GLU A 102 -13.82 10.02 1.72
N GLN A 103 -13.87 8.75 1.34
CA GLN A 103 -15.04 7.88 1.47
C GLN A 103 -14.96 7.07 2.74
N TRP A 104 -13.79 6.53 3.02
CA TRP A 104 -13.53 5.81 4.25
C TRP A 104 -12.04 5.81 4.60
N VAL A 105 -11.75 5.54 5.86
CA VAL A 105 -10.43 5.27 6.41
C VAL A 105 -10.51 4.07 7.34
N PHE A 106 -9.52 3.18 7.25
CA PHE A 106 -9.37 2.02 8.14
C PHE A 106 -8.01 2.08 8.83
N PHE A 107 -7.99 1.99 10.16
CA PHE A 107 -6.77 2.06 10.97
C PHE A 107 -6.23 0.67 11.28
N THR A 108 -4.92 0.49 11.11
CA THR A 108 -4.15 -0.68 11.50
C THR A 108 -3.31 -0.37 12.73
N GLU A 109 -2.66 -1.38 13.32
CA GLU A 109 -1.83 -1.17 14.52
C GLU A 109 -0.44 -0.60 14.23
N ALA A 110 0.00 -0.64 12.95
CA ALA A 110 1.31 -0.12 12.51
C ALA A 110 1.24 0.40 11.07
N PRO A 111 2.31 1.05 10.55
CA PRO A 111 2.31 1.66 9.23
C PRO A 111 1.86 0.76 8.09
N VAL A 112 1.04 1.32 7.20
CA VAL A 112 0.71 0.75 5.89
C VAL A 112 1.55 1.49 4.85
N ARG A 113 2.51 0.81 4.22
CA ARG A 113 3.54 1.46 3.40
C ARG A 113 3.32 1.33 1.90
N LEU A 114 2.54 0.36 1.48
CA LEU A 114 2.23 0.12 0.08
C LEU A 114 0.73 0.24 -0.16
N PRO A 115 0.33 0.53 -1.39
CA PRO A 115 -1.09 0.62 -1.69
C PRO A 115 -1.74 -0.74 -1.56
N PRO A 116 -3.02 -0.79 -1.20
CA PRO A 116 -3.77 -2.03 -1.25
C PRO A 116 -3.88 -2.56 -2.68
N THR A 117 -4.04 -3.87 -2.83
CA THR A 117 -4.46 -4.50 -4.06
C THR A 117 -5.96 -4.70 -4.02
N ILE A 118 -6.65 -4.27 -5.08
CA ILE A 118 -8.10 -4.40 -5.19
C ILE A 118 -8.41 -5.58 -6.11
N HIS A 119 -9.19 -6.51 -5.61
CA HIS A 119 -9.63 -7.67 -6.39
C HIS A 119 -11.03 -8.08 -5.95
N GLU A 120 -11.95 -8.21 -6.90
CA GLU A 120 -13.35 -8.63 -6.67
C GLU A 120 -14.06 -7.91 -5.52
N GLY A 121 -13.85 -6.60 -5.43
CA GLY A 121 -14.47 -5.77 -4.40
C GLY A 121 -13.81 -5.85 -3.02
N ILE A 122 -12.66 -6.52 -2.90
CA ILE A 122 -11.87 -6.60 -1.68
C ILE A 122 -10.58 -5.79 -1.84
N ALA A 123 -10.23 -5.02 -0.81
CA ALA A 123 -8.96 -4.31 -0.70
C ALA A 123 -8.02 -5.05 0.25
N PHE A 124 -6.92 -5.58 -0.29
CA PHE A 124 -5.90 -6.28 0.48
C PHE A 124 -4.75 -5.34 0.81
N ALA A 125 -4.50 -5.08 2.09
CA ALA A 125 -3.48 -4.16 2.57
C ALA A 125 -2.54 -4.82 3.57
N GLY A 126 -1.24 -4.76 3.31
CA GLY A 126 -0.22 -5.21 4.24
C GLY A 126 0.18 -4.11 5.23
N SER A 127 0.39 -4.48 6.49
CA SER A 127 0.79 -3.56 7.56
C SER A 127 2.09 -4.00 8.24
N ASP A 128 2.78 -3.04 8.81
CA ASP A 128 3.97 -3.28 9.62
C ASP A 128 3.66 -4.01 10.94
N ASP A 129 2.39 -4.16 11.32
CA ASP A 129 1.98 -4.99 12.46
C ASP A 129 2.09 -6.50 12.19
N GLY A 130 2.42 -6.89 10.95
CA GLY A 130 2.61 -8.27 10.54
C GLY A 130 1.37 -8.93 9.97
N TYR A 131 0.31 -8.18 9.75
CA TYR A 131 -0.93 -8.70 9.18
C TYR A 131 -1.16 -8.18 7.75
N LEU A 132 -1.78 -9.04 6.96
CA LEU A 132 -2.53 -8.68 5.77
C LEU A 132 -3.98 -8.47 6.18
N TYR A 133 -4.56 -7.36 5.81
CA TYR A 133 -5.97 -7.02 6.03
C TYR A 133 -6.75 -7.16 4.74
N ALA A 134 -7.93 -7.76 4.82
CA ALA A 134 -8.93 -7.75 3.78
C ALA A 134 -10.10 -6.87 4.22
N LEU A 135 -10.39 -5.86 3.41
CA LEU A 135 -11.44 -4.88 3.66
C LEU A 135 -12.41 -4.89 2.48
N ASP A 136 -13.68 -4.67 2.72
CA ASP A 136 -14.61 -4.33 1.65
C ASP A 136 -14.12 -3.05 0.96
N ALA A 137 -13.81 -3.12 -0.32
CA ALA A 137 -13.18 -2.03 -1.05
C ALA A 137 -14.05 -0.77 -1.11
N ARG A 138 -15.39 -0.93 -1.12
CA ARG A 138 -16.33 0.18 -1.23
C ARG A 138 -16.59 0.90 0.07
N SER A 139 -16.65 0.17 1.19
CA SER A 139 -17.04 0.71 2.50
C SER A 139 -15.92 0.78 3.52
N GLY A 140 -14.78 0.11 3.27
CA GLY A 140 -13.70 -0.03 4.25
C GLY A 140 -14.04 -0.98 5.41
N ALA A 141 -15.17 -1.69 5.33
CA ALA A 141 -15.54 -2.65 6.37
C ALA A 141 -14.51 -3.78 6.47
N TRP A 142 -14.11 -4.09 7.70
CA TRP A 142 -13.20 -5.20 7.97
C TRP A 142 -13.88 -6.54 7.64
N LEU A 143 -13.20 -7.35 6.83
CA LEU A 143 -13.65 -8.71 6.47
C LEU A 143 -12.87 -9.76 7.27
N TRP A 144 -11.56 -9.79 7.08
CA TRP A 144 -10.65 -10.68 7.80
C TRP A 144 -9.23 -10.11 7.82
N LYS A 145 -8.36 -10.72 8.61
CA LYS A 145 -6.91 -10.51 8.54
C LYS A 145 -6.17 -11.82 8.73
N ASP A 146 -5.03 -11.95 8.08
CA ASP A 146 -4.14 -13.08 8.23
C ASP A 146 -2.73 -12.63 8.62
N ARG A 147 -2.07 -13.43 9.45
CA ARG A 147 -0.73 -13.11 9.91
C ARG A 147 0.32 -13.71 8.98
N GLY A 148 1.25 -12.89 8.54
CA GLY A 148 2.32 -13.29 7.64
C GLY A 148 3.43 -14.13 8.27
N SER A 149 3.30 -14.54 9.53
CA SER A 149 4.34 -15.25 10.29
C SER A 149 3.74 -16.25 11.28
N PRO A 150 4.50 -17.28 11.75
CA PRO A 150 3.99 -18.27 12.68
C PRO A 150 3.69 -17.70 14.08
N GLU A 151 4.30 -16.58 14.46
CA GLU A 151 4.14 -15.99 15.80
C GLU A 151 3.99 -14.46 15.74
N ASP A 152 3.35 -13.87 16.76
CA ASP A 152 3.26 -12.41 16.94
C ASP A 152 4.46 -11.94 17.79
N ARG A 153 5.57 -11.65 17.11
CA ARG A 153 6.77 -11.11 17.75
C ARG A 153 6.99 -9.67 17.30
N ARG A 154 7.01 -8.76 18.27
CA ARG A 154 7.08 -7.32 18.01
C ARG A 154 8.42 -6.74 18.44
N ILE A 155 8.88 -5.76 17.70
CA ILE A 155 10.11 -5.02 17.96
C ILE A 155 9.82 -3.51 17.97
N PRO A 156 10.60 -2.74 18.74
CA PRO A 156 10.52 -1.28 18.69
C PRO A 156 10.93 -0.75 17.30
N SER A 157 10.16 0.19 16.80
CA SER A 157 10.45 0.95 15.59
C SER A 157 10.19 2.43 15.84
N ASN A 158 10.29 3.24 14.79
CA ASN A 158 10.10 4.68 14.91
C ASN A 158 8.68 5.02 15.38
N ALA A 159 8.59 5.52 16.62
CA ALA A 159 7.35 5.94 17.28
C ALA A 159 6.29 4.84 17.49
N GLY A 160 6.68 3.56 17.53
CA GLY A 160 5.73 2.47 17.78
C GLY A 160 6.36 1.09 17.81
N MET A 161 5.51 0.10 17.93
CA MET A 161 5.89 -1.32 17.81
C MET A 161 5.49 -1.81 16.43
N ILE A 162 6.35 -2.60 15.81
CA ILE A 162 6.06 -3.29 14.55
C ILE A 162 6.30 -4.80 14.72
N SER A 163 5.78 -5.61 13.81
CA SER A 163 6.13 -7.02 13.75
C SER A 163 7.61 -7.21 13.40
N LEU A 164 8.23 -8.25 13.87
CA LEU A 164 9.52 -8.71 13.38
C LEU A 164 9.43 -9.16 11.91
N TRP A 165 8.23 -9.53 11.46
CA TRP A 165 7.90 -9.90 10.09
C TRP A 165 6.75 -9.04 9.55
N PRO A 166 7.00 -7.76 9.28
CA PRO A 166 5.97 -6.88 8.73
C PRO A 166 5.57 -7.31 7.31
N VAL A 167 4.31 -7.10 6.97
CA VAL A 167 3.81 -7.33 5.61
C VAL A 167 4.05 -6.06 4.80
N ARG A 168 5.21 -5.98 4.17
CA ARG A 168 5.67 -4.81 3.37
C ARG A 168 5.66 -5.08 1.87
N THR A 169 4.76 -5.88 1.41
CA THR A 169 4.58 -6.13 -0.02
C THR A 169 3.22 -5.64 -0.46
N ALA A 170 3.14 -5.12 -1.68
CA ALA A 170 1.85 -4.97 -2.32
C ALA A 170 1.36 -6.38 -2.65
N PRO A 171 0.24 -6.83 -2.07
CA PRO A 171 -0.29 -8.16 -2.30
C PRO A 171 -0.51 -8.42 -3.78
N LEU A 172 -0.44 -9.67 -4.19
CA LEU A 172 -0.59 -10.07 -5.59
C LEU A 172 -1.64 -11.16 -5.70
N VAL A 173 -2.67 -10.92 -6.51
CA VAL A 173 -3.64 -11.97 -6.84
C VAL A 173 -3.33 -12.51 -8.23
N VAL A 174 -3.21 -13.84 -8.34
CA VAL A 174 -3.02 -14.56 -9.60
C VAL A 174 -4.02 -15.71 -9.65
N GLY A 175 -4.98 -15.63 -10.55
CA GLY A 175 -6.13 -16.53 -10.53
C GLY A 175 -6.89 -16.39 -9.21
N GLU A 176 -7.10 -17.49 -8.53
CA GLU A 176 -7.80 -17.57 -7.24
C GLU A 176 -6.82 -17.61 -6.04
N THR A 177 -5.58 -17.18 -6.22
CA THR A 177 -4.59 -17.24 -5.15
C THR A 177 -4.03 -15.86 -4.87
N LEU A 178 -4.09 -15.49 -3.59
CA LEU A 178 -3.51 -14.27 -3.04
C LEU A 178 -2.11 -14.58 -2.50
N PHE A 179 -1.11 -13.82 -2.95
CA PHE A 179 0.27 -13.95 -2.50
C PHE A 179 0.70 -12.68 -1.76
N PHE A 180 1.38 -12.87 -0.65
CA PHE A 180 2.04 -11.79 0.08
C PHE A 180 3.27 -12.30 0.82
N THR A 181 4.13 -11.40 1.25
CA THR A 181 5.34 -11.77 2.00
C THR A 181 5.42 -11.02 3.31
N ALA A 182 6.04 -11.67 4.30
CA ALA A 182 6.35 -11.07 5.57
C ALA A 182 7.85 -11.22 5.86
N SER A 183 8.56 -10.11 5.98
CA SER A 183 10.01 -10.08 6.20
C SER A 183 10.46 -8.67 6.57
N LEU A 184 11.51 -8.57 7.38
CA LEU A 184 12.14 -7.29 7.70
C LEU A 184 13.67 -7.36 7.57
N THR A 185 14.28 -8.38 8.13
CA THR A 185 15.73 -8.43 8.30
C THR A 185 16.30 -9.69 7.64
N PRO A 186 17.51 -9.62 7.06
CA PRO A 186 18.10 -10.76 6.34
C PRO A 186 18.53 -11.93 7.24
N TRP A 187 18.58 -11.73 8.55
CA TRP A 187 18.97 -12.77 9.52
C TRP A 187 17.78 -13.46 10.19
N GLU A 188 16.57 -13.02 9.90
CA GLU A 188 15.33 -13.69 10.31
C GLU A 188 14.70 -14.39 9.11
N SER A 189 13.84 -15.37 9.39
CA SER A 189 13.10 -16.06 8.33
C SER A 189 12.22 -15.10 7.55
N SER A 190 12.12 -15.30 6.25
CA SER A 190 11.18 -14.63 5.38
C SER A 190 10.09 -15.59 4.96
N PHE A 191 8.85 -15.14 4.94
CA PHE A 191 7.69 -15.97 4.59
C PHE A 191 7.07 -15.47 3.30
N LEU A 192 6.81 -16.39 2.39
CA LEU A 192 5.91 -16.19 1.25
C LEU A 192 4.64 -16.99 1.55
N ILE A 193 3.52 -16.31 1.58
CA ILE A 193 2.22 -16.87 1.90
C ILE A 193 1.36 -16.90 0.64
N ALA A 194 0.70 -18.04 0.44
CA ALA A 194 -0.35 -18.21 -0.55
C ALA A 194 -1.65 -18.50 0.20
N ALA A 195 -2.68 -17.71 -0.03
CA ALA A 195 -3.95 -17.78 0.65
C ALA A 195 -5.12 -17.72 -0.34
N ASP A 196 -6.27 -18.16 0.09
CA ASP A 196 -7.53 -17.91 -0.59
C ASP A 196 -7.91 -16.43 -0.35
N PRO A 197 -8.22 -15.66 -1.39
CA PRO A 197 -8.60 -14.26 -1.24
C PRO A 197 -10.00 -14.07 -0.62
N MET A 198 -10.86 -15.10 -0.57
CA MET A 198 -12.23 -15.03 -0.05
C MET A 198 -12.41 -15.65 1.33
#